data_314e3271bfe3d6e7f5a3639f81843c06
#
_entry.id   314e3271bfe3d6e7f5a3639f81843c06
#
_cell.length_a   1.000
_cell.length_b   1.000
_cell.length_c   1.000
_cell.angle_alpha   90.00
_cell.angle_beta   90.00
_cell.angle_gamma   90.00
#
_symmetry.space_group_name_H-M   'P 1'
#
loop_
_entity.id
_entity.type
_entity.pdbx_description
1 polymer ?
#
loop_
_entity_poly.entity_id
_entity_poly.type
_entity_poly.pdbx_seq_one_letter_code
_entity_poly.pdbx_strand_id
1 'polypeptide(L)'
;MEKLRVGIVFGGKSAEHEVSLQSAKNIVDAIDKSRFDVVLLGIDKQGQWHVSDASNYLLNADDPAHIALRPSATSLAQVPGKHEHQLIDAQNGQPLPTVDVIFPIVHGTLGEDGSLQGMLRVANLPFVGSDVLASAACMDKDVTKRLLRDAGLNIAPFITLTRANRHNISFAEVESKLGLPLFVKPANQGSSVGVSKVTSEEQYTIAVDLAFEFDHKVIVEQGIKGREIECAVLGNDNPQASTCGEIVLTSDFYAYDTKYIDEDRA
;
A
#
# COMPACT_ATOMS: atom_id res chain seq x y z
N MET A 1 -10.42 -19.10 27.18
CA MET A 1 -11.12 -18.67 25.93
C MET A 1 -10.36 -19.30 24.78
N GLU A 2 -11.05 -19.77 23.78
CA GLU A 2 -10.43 -20.21 22.54
C GLU A 2 -9.75 -19.01 21.87
N LYS A 3 -8.54 -19.20 21.34
CA LYS A 3 -7.83 -18.13 20.65
C LYS A 3 -8.48 -17.82 19.32
N LEU A 4 -8.49 -16.54 18.93
CA LEU A 4 -8.87 -16.15 17.57
C LEU A 4 -7.73 -16.49 16.61
N ARG A 5 -8.09 -17.08 15.49
CA ARG A 5 -7.14 -17.44 14.44
C ARG A 5 -7.03 -16.32 13.40
N VAL A 6 -5.89 -15.66 13.38
CA VAL A 6 -5.62 -14.49 12.54
C VAL A 6 -4.79 -14.90 11.32
N GLY A 7 -5.36 -14.73 10.13
CA GLY A 7 -4.62 -14.89 8.87
C GLY A 7 -3.86 -13.62 8.52
N ILE A 8 -2.55 -13.60 8.65
CA ILE A 8 -1.73 -12.47 8.21
C ILE A 8 -1.45 -12.64 6.73
N VAL A 9 -1.96 -11.71 5.89
CA VAL A 9 -1.74 -11.69 4.44
C VAL A 9 -0.67 -10.67 4.13
N PHE A 10 0.40 -11.09 3.44
CA PHE A 10 1.59 -10.26 3.22
C PHE A 10 2.31 -10.59 1.91
N GLY A 11 3.25 -9.74 1.49
CA GLY A 11 3.95 -9.83 0.22
C GLY A 11 3.20 -9.09 -0.90
N GLY A 12 2.90 -9.75 -2.01
CA GLY A 12 2.14 -9.18 -3.13
C GLY A 12 2.99 -8.80 -4.33
N LYS A 13 2.32 -8.32 -5.39
CA LYS A 13 2.95 -7.98 -6.68
C LYS A 13 3.47 -6.55 -6.78
N SER A 14 3.19 -5.72 -5.78
CA SER A 14 3.57 -4.31 -5.82
C SER A 14 5.09 -4.11 -5.69
N ALA A 15 5.55 -2.90 -5.99
CA ALA A 15 6.93 -2.49 -5.74
C ALA A 15 7.30 -2.49 -4.24
N GLU A 16 6.30 -2.58 -3.37
CA GLU A 16 6.44 -2.58 -1.91
C GLU A 16 6.42 -3.99 -1.30
N HIS A 17 6.69 -5.03 -2.10
CA HIS A 17 6.69 -6.44 -1.65
C HIS A 17 7.57 -6.67 -0.42
N GLU A 18 8.82 -6.24 -0.46
CA GLU A 18 9.78 -6.40 0.63
C GLU A 18 9.37 -5.64 1.88
N VAL A 19 8.79 -4.45 1.74
CA VAL A 19 8.24 -3.67 2.86
C VAL A 19 7.12 -4.45 3.56
N SER A 20 6.27 -5.11 2.78
CA SER A 20 5.21 -5.98 3.32
C SER A 20 5.77 -7.17 4.10
N LEU A 21 6.88 -7.77 3.66
CA LEU A 21 7.55 -8.84 4.40
C LEU A 21 8.08 -8.36 5.76
N GLN A 22 8.70 -7.19 5.80
CA GLN A 22 9.18 -6.57 7.05
C GLN A 22 8.01 -6.26 8.01
N SER A 23 6.94 -5.69 7.48
CA SER A 23 5.74 -5.37 8.26
C SER A 23 5.10 -6.64 8.85
N ALA A 24 5.01 -7.72 8.05
CA ALA A 24 4.50 -9.00 8.53
C ALA A 24 5.36 -9.57 9.67
N LYS A 25 6.70 -9.51 9.53
CA LYS A 25 7.62 -9.92 10.60
C LYS A 25 7.34 -9.17 11.90
N ASN A 26 7.26 -7.84 11.84
CA ASN A 26 7.01 -7.02 13.02
C ASN A 26 5.66 -7.34 13.68
N ILE A 27 4.61 -7.59 12.88
CA ILE A 27 3.30 -7.99 13.39
C ILE A 27 3.37 -9.38 14.05
N VAL A 28 4.01 -10.35 13.42
CA VAL A 28 4.17 -11.72 13.97
C VAL A 28 4.95 -11.70 15.29
N ASP A 29 5.96 -10.85 15.39
CA ASP A 29 6.76 -10.72 16.61
C ASP A 29 5.96 -10.04 17.74
N ALA A 30 5.17 -9.02 17.43
CA ALA A 30 4.45 -8.19 18.40
C ALA A 30 3.07 -8.73 18.81
N ILE A 31 2.41 -9.55 17.98
CA ILE A 31 1.05 -10.02 18.25
C ILE A 31 0.98 -10.86 19.54
N ASP A 32 -0.05 -10.64 20.36
CA ASP A 32 -0.26 -11.38 21.61
C ASP A 32 -0.65 -12.84 21.33
N LYS A 33 0.34 -13.72 21.36
CA LYS A 33 0.19 -15.16 21.13
C LYS A 33 -0.59 -15.89 22.25
N SER A 34 -0.91 -15.22 23.35
CA SER A 34 -1.82 -15.77 24.36
C SER A 34 -3.30 -15.67 23.93
N ARG A 35 -3.62 -14.72 23.04
CA ARG A 35 -4.97 -14.42 22.54
C ARG A 35 -5.20 -14.86 21.10
N PHE A 36 -4.14 -14.89 20.27
CA PHE A 36 -4.22 -15.10 18.83
C PHE A 36 -3.35 -16.27 18.39
N ASP A 37 -3.91 -17.11 17.52
CA ASP A 37 -3.17 -18.08 16.71
C ASP A 37 -2.97 -17.50 15.32
N VAL A 38 -1.73 -17.51 14.83
CA VAL A 38 -1.34 -16.88 13.57
C VAL A 38 -1.25 -17.90 12.46
N VAL A 39 -1.90 -17.61 11.34
CA VAL A 39 -1.77 -18.32 10.05
C VAL A 39 -1.12 -17.38 9.05
N LEU A 40 0.02 -17.76 8.48
CA LEU A 40 0.77 -16.92 7.54
C LEU A 40 0.38 -17.23 6.10
N LEU A 41 -0.14 -16.22 5.41
CA LEU A 41 -0.65 -16.28 4.04
C LEU A 41 0.23 -15.37 3.16
N GLY A 42 1.34 -15.91 2.67
CA GLY A 42 2.29 -15.18 1.82
C GLY A 42 1.81 -15.10 0.38
N ILE A 43 1.97 -13.94 -0.24
CA ILE A 43 1.74 -13.72 -1.67
C ILE A 43 3.08 -13.42 -2.32
N ASP A 44 3.48 -14.22 -3.30
CA ASP A 44 4.73 -14.01 -4.02
C ASP A 44 4.63 -12.85 -5.04
N LYS A 45 5.75 -12.52 -5.70
CA LYS A 45 5.80 -11.46 -6.71
C LYS A 45 5.01 -11.77 -7.99
N GLN A 46 4.63 -13.02 -8.20
CA GLN A 46 3.76 -13.46 -9.30
C GLN A 46 2.28 -13.37 -8.92
N GLY A 47 1.97 -13.15 -7.62
CA GLY A 47 0.63 -13.06 -7.07
C GLY A 47 0.05 -14.40 -6.65
N GLN A 48 0.87 -15.46 -6.54
CA GLN A 48 0.43 -16.75 -6.02
C GLN A 48 0.39 -16.70 -4.49
N TRP A 49 -0.66 -17.30 -3.95
CA TRP A 49 -0.86 -17.37 -2.51
C TRP A 49 -0.35 -18.70 -1.95
N HIS A 50 0.29 -18.61 -0.80
CA HIS A 50 0.91 -19.75 -0.13
C HIS A 50 0.61 -19.73 1.36
N VAL A 51 0.44 -20.92 1.95
CA VAL A 51 0.50 -21.06 3.41
C VAL A 51 1.97 -21.21 3.80
N SER A 52 2.45 -20.35 4.66
CA SER A 52 3.86 -20.30 5.07
C SER A 52 4.03 -20.85 6.49
N ASP A 53 5.17 -21.51 6.76
CA ASP A 53 5.53 -21.97 8.10
C ASP A 53 5.97 -20.79 8.96
N ALA A 54 5.28 -20.56 10.08
CA ALA A 54 5.55 -19.45 10.99
C ALA A 54 6.98 -19.45 11.57
N SER A 55 7.64 -20.60 11.62
CA SER A 55 9.01 -20.71 12.12
C SER A 55 10.07 -20.34 11.09
N ASN A 56 9.74 -20.31 9.79
CA ASN A 56 10.75 -20.17 8.72
C ASN A 56 10.18 -19.68 7.38
N TYR A 57 9.41 -18.58 7.39
CA TYR A 57 8.74 -18.06 6.18
C TYR A 57 9.53 -17.00 5.42
N LEU A 58 10.60 -16.45 6.03
CA LEU A 58 11.43 -15.43 5.41
C LEU A 58 12.88 -15.90 5.24
N LEU A 59 13.51 -15.41 4.19
CA LEU A 59 14.95 -15.41 3.98
C LEU A 59 15.47 -14.02 4.36
N ASN A 60 16.66 -13.96 4.98
CA ASN A 60 17.33 -12.71 5.37
C ASN A 60 16.41 -11.77 6.18
N ALA A 61 15.67 -12.32 7.14
CA ALA A 61 14.60 -11.61 7.85
C ALA A 61 15.05 -10.34 8.60
N ASP A 62 16.34 -10.22 8.90
CA ASP A 62 16.92 -9.07 9.60
C ASP A 62 17.67 -8.10 8.67
N ASP A 63 17.65 -8.35 7.35
CA ASP A 63 18.25 -7.50 6.33
C ASP A 63 17.16 -6.96 5.38
N PRO A 64 16.69 -5.71 5.57
CA PRO A 64 15.65 -5.10 4.75
C PRO A 64 15.95 -5.05 3.25
N ALA A 65 17.23 -4.96 2.88
CA ALA A 65 17.65 -4.88 1.47
C ALA A 65 17.58 -6.25 0.75
N HIS A 66 17.65 -7.34 1.50
CA HIS A 66 17.71 -8.71 0.94
C HIS A 66 16.61 -9.65 1.47
N ILE A 67 15.64 -9.10 2.21
CA ILE A 67 14.51 -9.89 2.72
C ILE A 67 13.72 -10.50 1.57
N ALA A 68 13.36 -11.77 1.69
CA ALA A 68 12.57 -12.45 0.66
C ALA A 68 11.61 -13.48 1.27
N LEU A 69 10.48 -13.70 0.61
CA LEU A 69 9.56 -14.78 0.95
C LEU A 69 10.19 -16.13 0.63
N ARG A 70 10.21 -17.04 1.61
CA ARG A 70 10.67 -18.41 1.37
C ARG A 70 9.63 -19.16 0.57
N PRO A 71 10.05 -19.90 -0.48
CA PRO A 71 9.14 -20.75 -1.23
C PRO A 71 8.41 -21.75 -0.33
N SER A 72 7.11 -21.88 -0.49
CA SER A 72 6.26 -22.87 0.19
C SER A 72 5.72 -23.89 -0.81
N ALA A 73 5.59 -25.13 -0.37
CA ALA A 73 5.01 -26.20 -1.19
C ALA A 73 3.47 -26.14 -1.25
N THR A 74 2.82 -25.43 -0.32
CA THR A 74 1.37 -25.38 -0.23
C THR A 74 0.85 -24.11 -0.88
N SER A 75 0.33 -24.23 -2.10
CA SER A 75 -0.40 -23.15 -2.78
C SER A 75 -1.82 -23.07 -2.23
N LEU A 76 -2.30 -21.85 -2.00
CA LEU A 76 -3.62 -21.58 -1.46
C LEU A 76 -4.55 -21.08 -2.56
N ALA A 77 -5.80 -21.59 -2.56
CA ALA A 77 -6.89 -21.01 -3.33
C ALA A 77 -8.05 -20.61 -2.39
N GLN A 78 -8.77 -19.56 -2.80
CA GLN A 78 -9.98 -19.13 -2.11
C GLN A 78 -11.22 -19.68 -2.80
N VAL A 79 -12.22 -20.06 -2.01
CA VAL A 79 -13.51 -20.57 -2.51
C VAL A 79 -14.60 -19.54 -2.21
N PRO A 80 -14.99 -18.72 -3.19
CA PRO A 80 -16.00 -17.67 -3.00
C PRO A 80 -17.35 -18.23 -2.51
N GLY A 81 -18.06 -17.44 -1.71
CA GLY A 81 -19.42 -17.73 -1.26
C GLY A 81 -19.55 -18.77 -0.16
N LYS A 82 -18.49 -19.44 0.27
CA LYS A 82 -18.52 -20.33 1.43
C LYS A 82 -18.46 -19.55 2.75
N HIS A 83 -19.01 -20.15 3.81
CA HIS A 83 -18.90 -19.65 5.19
C HIS A 83 -17.90 -20.45 6.03
N GLU A 84 -17.57 -21.65 5.58
CA GLU A 84 -16.55 -22.52 6.17
C GLU A 84 -15.62 -23.03 5.06
N HIS A 85 -14.37 -23.31 5.41
CA HIS A 85 -13.37 -23.80 4.46
C HIS A 85 -13.21 -22.89 3.24
N GLN A 86 -13.17 -21.58 3.45
CA GLN A 86 -12.95 -20.59 2.41
C GLN A 86 -11.57 -20.68 1.77
N LEU A 87 -10.61 -21.28 2.49
CA LEU A 87 -9.24 -21.51 2.04
C LEU A 87 -9.00 -22.99 1.83
N ILE A 88 -8.47 -23.34 0.68
CA ILE A 88 -8.13 -24.72 0.30
C ILE A 88 -6.71 -24.80 -0.26
N ASP A 89 -6.10 -25.95 -0.14
CA ASP A 89 -4.88 -26.27 -0.89
C ASP A 89 -5.23 -26.40 -2.38
N ALA A 90 -4.62 -25.56 -3.20
CA ALA A 90 -4.89 -25.50 -4.63
C ALA A 90 -4.47 -26.77 -5.41
N GLN A 91 -3.58 -27.60 -4.83
CA GLN A 91 -3.08 -28.81 -5.50
C GLN A 91 -4.02 -30.01 -5.32
N ASN A 92 -4.65 -30.13 -4.14
CA ASN A 92 -5.43 -31.31 -3.79
C ASN A 92 -6.87 -31.01 -3.36
N GLY A 93 -7.26 -29.72 -3.26
CA GLY A 93 -8.59 -29.28 -2.87
C GLY A 93 -8.93 -29.50 -1.39
N GLN A 94 -7.96 -29.91 -0.56
CA GLN A 94 -8.21 -30.13 0.86
C GLN A 94 -8.38 -28.80 1.61
N PRO A 95 -9.30 -28.73 2.59
CA PRO A 95 -9.44 -27.57 3.42
C PRO A 95 -8.14 -27.21 4.16
N LEU A 96 -7.78 -25.95 4.14
CA LEU A 96 -6.71 -25.40 4.97
C LEU A 96 -7.24 -24.95 6.34
N PRO A 97 -6.37 -24.64 7.30
CA PRO A 97 -6.81 -24.11 8.59
C PRO A 97 -7.75 -22.92 8.42
N THR A 98 -8.89 -22.97 9.10
CA THR A 98 -9.83 -21.83 9.11
C THR A 98 -9.17 -20.62 9.76
N VAL A 99 -9.57 -19.42 9.31
CA VAL A 99 -9.19 -18.15 9.93
C VAL A 99 -10.46 -17.41 10.35
N ASP A 100 -10.43 -16.77 11.50
CA ASP A 100 -11.56 -16.00 12.01
C ASP A 100 -11.55 -14.58 11.44
N VAL A 101 -10.35 -14.05 11.18
CA VAL A 101 -10.14 -12.71 10.62
C VAL A 101 -8.84 -12.65 9.84
N ILE A 102 -8.84 -11.91 8.75
CA ILE A 102 -7.64 -11.59 7.98
C ILE A 102 -7.05 -10.26 8.48
N PHE A 103 -5.75 -10.23 8.67
CA PHE A 103 -4.96 -9.03 8.87
C PHE A 103 -4.12 -8.79 7.62
N PRO A 104 -4.60 -7.98 6.66
CA PRO A 104 -3.84 -7.70 5.45
C PRO A 104 -2.75 -6.67 5.75
N ILE A 105 -1.53 -6.97 5.32
CA ILE A 105 -0.38 -6.07 5.39
C ILE A 105 0.35 -6.05 4.04
N VAL A 106 -0.42 -6.11 2.97
CA VAL A 106 0.07 -5.96 1.59
C VAL A 106 0.06 -4.48 1.25
N HIS A 107 1.24 -3.91 1.03
CA HIS A 107 1.38 -2.50 0.69
C HIS A 107 1.24 -2.25 -0.82
N GLY A 108 0.78 -1.04 -1.16
CA GLY A 108 0.67 -0.56 -2.53
C GLY A 108 -0.46 -1.18 -3.35
N THR A 109 -0.24 -1.25 -4.66
CA THR A 109 -1.23 -1.76 -5.61
C THR A 109 -1.61 -3.22 -5.34
N LEU A 110 -2.90 -3.54 -5.55
CA LEU A 110 -3.56 -4.81 -5.25
C LEU A 110 -3.68 -5.14 -3.74
N GLY A 111 -3.03 -4.37 -2.86
CA GLY A 111 -3.11 -4.53 -1.40
C GLY A 111 -3.95 -3.43 -0.73
N GLU A 112 -3.79 -2.18 -1.19
CA GLU A 112 -4.40 -0.99 -0.57
C GLU A 112 -5.41 -0.28 -1.48
N ASP A 113 -5.66 -0.78 -2.69
CA ASP A 113 -6.51 -0.17 -3.72
C ASP A 113 -7.96 -0.73 -3.75
N GLY A 114 -8.35 -1.53 -2.78
CA GLY A 114 -9.66 -2.17 -2.71
C GLY A 114 -9.73 -3.55 -3.38
N SER A 115 -8.72 -3.97 -4.16
CA SER A 115 -8.70 -5.26 -4.86
C SER A 115 -8.66 -6.43 -3.88
N LEU A 116 -7.72 -6.41 -2.93
CA LEU A 116 -7.61 -7.42 -1.88
C LEU A 116 -8.86 -7.43 -1.00
N GLN A 117 -9.34 -6.27 -0.58
CA GLN A 117 -10.53 -6.11 0.24
C GLN A 117 -11.78 -6.67 -0.46
N GLY A 118 -11.93 -6.41 -1.75
CA GLY A 118 -13.02 -6.96 -2.56
C GLY A 118 -12.98 -8.48 -2.66
N MET A 119 -11.80 -9.06 -2.84
CA MET A 119 -11.60 -10.50 -2.89
C MET A 119 -11.94 -11.14 -1.54
N LEU A 120 -11.51 -10.57 -0.42
CA LEU A 120 -11.82 -11.06 0.93
C LEU A 120 -13.31 -11.01 1.21
N ARG A 121 -14.01 -9.94 0.80
CA ARG A 121 -15.46 -9.81 0.94
C ARG A 121 -16.21 -10.89 0.17
N VAL A 122 -15.85 -11.14 -1.08
CA VAL A 122 -16.46 -12.17 -1.91
C VAL A 122 -16.23 -13.57 -1.32
N ALA A 123 -15.10 -13.78 -0.65
CA ALA A 123 -14.78 -15.00 0.04
C ALA A 123 -15.42 -15.14 1.44
N ASN A 124 -16.21 -14.16 1.90
CA ASN A 124 -16.78 -14.11 3.25
C ASN A 124 -15.71 -14.17 4.36
N LEU A 125 -14.54 -13.56 4.13
CA LEU A 125 -13.46 -13.46 5.10
C LEU A 125 -13.47 -12.07 5.73
N PRO A 126 -13.80 -11.97 7.03
CA PRO A 126 -13.65 -10.72 7.77
C PRO A 126 -12.19 -10.24 7.75
N PHE A 127 -11.97 -8.93 7.67
CA PHE A 127 -10.61 -8.39 7.65
C PHE A 127 -10.48 -7.08 8.43
N VAL A 128 -9.25 -6.80 8.85
CA VAL A 128 -8.87 -5.54 9.50
C VAL A 128 -8.51 -4.52 8.44
N GLY A 129 -8.89 -3.27 8.66
CA GLY A 129 -8.55 -2.13 7.80
C GLY A 129 -9.75 -1.56 7.04
N SER A 130 -9.46 -0.65 6.11
CA SER A 130 -10.48 0.06 5.33
C SER A 130 -11.17 -0.86 4.32
N ASP A 131 -12.46 -0.62 4.08
CA ASP A 131 -13.23 -1.38 3.09
C ASP A 131 -12.94 -0.93 1.65
N VAL A 132 -13.48 -1.63 0.69
CA VAL A 132 -13.24 -1.51 -0.76
C VAL A 132 -13.30 -0.07 -1.25
N LEU A 133 -14.39 0.65 -0.97
CA LEU A 133 -14.57 2.02 -1.47
C LEU A 133 -13.54 2.97 -0.87
N ALA A 134 -13.30 2.89 0.43
CA ALA A 134 -12.35 3.76 1.11
C ALA A 134 -10.91 3.48 0.62
N SER A 135 -10.53 2.21 0.52
CA SER A 135 -9.22 1.81 -0.01
C SER A 135 -9.00 2.34 -1.44
N ALA A 136 -9.95 2.08 -2.34
CA ALA A 136 -9.86 2.53 -3.74
C ALA A 136 -9.82 4.06 -3.86
N ALA A 137 -10.70 4.76 -3.14
CA ALA A 137 -10.77 6.22 -3.19
C ALA A 137 -9.53 6.89 -2.59
N CYS A 138 -8.97 6.34 -1.49
CA CYS A 138 -7.79 6.92 -0.85
C CYS A 138 -6.49 6.56 -1.56
N MET A 139 -6.43 5.44 -2.29
CA MET A 139 -5.26 5.09 -3.10
C MET A 139 -5.08 6.03 -4.28
N ASP A 140 -6.18 6.41 -4.94
CA ASP A 140 -6.17 7.31 -6.10
C ASP A 140 -6.07 8.78 -5.66
N LYS A 141 -4.89 9.38 -5.81
CA LYS A 141 -4.62 10.76 -5.38
C LYS A 141 -5.53 11.81 -6.05
N ASP A 142 -5.94 11.59 -7.30
CA ASP A 142 -6.87 12.49 -7.99
C ASP A 142 -8.27 12.43 -7.36
N VAL A 143 -8.76 11.22 -7.12
CA VAL A 143 -10.07 11.01 -6.47
C VAL A 143 -10.05 11.52 -5.03
N THR A 144 -9.05 11.14 -4.25
CA THR A 144 -8.86 11.61 -2.86
C THR A 144 -8.91 13.14 -2.78
N LYS A 145 -8.11 13.82 -3.60
CA LYS A 145 -8.06 15.28 -3.60
C LYS A 145 -9.38 15.93 -3.98
N ARG A 146 -10.09 15.35 -4.94
CA ARG A 146 -11.43 15.85 -5.31
C ARG A 146 -12.42 15.71 -4.15
N LEU A 147 -12.42 14.56 -3.47
CA LEU A 147 -13.28 14.33 -2.29
C LEU A 147 -12.94 15.25 -1.12
N LEU A 148 -11.65 15.42 -0.82
CA LEU A 148 -11.20 16.33 0.24
C LEU A 148 -11.58 17.79 -0.07
N ARG A 149 -11.42 18.23 -1.32
CA ARG A 149 -11.85 19.57 -1.76
C ARG A 149 -13.36 19.76 -1.64
N ASP A 150 -14.15 18.76 -2.05
CA ASP A 150 -15.62 18.80 -1.92
C ASP A 150 -16.05 18.87 -0.46
N ALA A 151 -15.32 18.20 0.44
CA ALA A 151 -15.49 18.27 1.88
C ALA A 151 -15.00 19.61 2.52
N GLY A 152 -14.50 20.56 1.71
CA GLY A 152 -14.04 21.86 2.19
C GLY A 152 -12.65 21.85 2.82
N LEU A 153 -11.88 20.79 2.66
CA LEU A 153 -10.51 20.70 3.17
C LEU A 153 -9.51 21.32 2.18
N ASN A 154 -8.49 21.98 2.71
CA ASN A 154 -7.41 22.52 1.90
C ASN A 154 -6.56 21.39 1.33
N ILE A 155 -6.28 21.49 0.03
CA ILE A 155 -5.40 20.58 -0.70
C ILE A 155 -4.36 21.35 -1.49
N ALA A 156 -3.22 20.77 -1.78
CA ALA A 156 -2.29 21.34 -2.75
C ALA A 156 -2.97 21.42 -4.13
N PRO A 157 -2.92 22.57 -4.83
CA PRO A 157 -3.39 22.68 -6.21
C PRO A 157 -2.72 21.63 -7.11
N PHE A 158 -3.48 21.08 -8.04
CA PHE A 158 -2.99 20.02 -8.91
C PHE A 158 -3.64 20.00 -10.29
N ILE A 159 -2.97 19.34 -11.22
CA ILE A 159 -3.45 19.04 -12.57
C ILE A 159 -3.34 17.53 -12.78
N THR A 160 -4.39 16.92 -13.34
CA THR A 160 -4.41 15.50 -13.67
C THR A 160 -4.07 15.30 -15.15
N LEU A 161 -3.05 14.48 -15.40
CA LEU A 161 -2.66 14.04 -16.72
C LEU A 161 -3.11 12.59 -16.94
N THR A 162 -3.57 12.33 -18.15
CA THR A 162 -3.86 10.99 -18.68
C THR A 162 -3.11 10.81 -20.01
N ARG A 163 -3.00 9.58 -20.50
CA ARG A 163 -2.40 9.35 -21.82
C ARG A 163 -3.11 10.10 -22.93
N ALA A 164 -4.40 10.40 -22.78
CA ALA A 164 -5.20 11.12 -23.76
C ALA A 164 -4.94 12.64 -23.77
N ASN A 165 -4.65 13.25 -22.62
CA ASN A 165 -4.53 14.71 -22.52
C ASN A 165 -3.10 15.23 -22.28
N ARG A 166 -2.11 14.35 -22.00
CA ARG A 166 -0.75 14.75 -21.65
C ARG A 166 -0.06 15.66 -22.66
N HIS A 167 -0.38 15.51 -23.94
CA HIS A 167 0.20 16.32 -25.02
C HIS A 167 -0.53 17.64 -25.26
N ASN A 168 -1.70 17.84 -24.62
CA ASN A 168 -2.51 19.04 -24.75
C ASN A 168 -2.25 20.05 -23.63
N ILE A 169 -1.44 19.68 -22.64
CA ILE A 169 -1.12 20.51 -21.47
C ILE A 169 0.39 20.76 -21.47
N SER A 170 0.78 21.98 -21.80
CA SER A 170 2.19 22.39 -21.86
C SER A 170 2.78 22.65 -20.47
N PHE A 171 4.12 22.56 -20.35
CA PHE A 171 4.81 22.95 -19.12
C PHE A 171 4.50 24.38 -18.70
N ALA A 172 4.47 25.32 -19.66
CA ALA A 172 4.16 26.73 -19.39
C ALA A 172 2.76 26.94 -18.77
N GLU A 173 1.76 26.14 -19.21
CA GLU A 173 0.42 26.18 -18.58
C GLU A 173 0.44 25.62 -17.17
N VAL A 174 1.19 24.53 -16.93
CA VAL A 174 1.33 23.92 -15.61
C VAL A 174 2.03 24.88 -14.66
N GLU A 175 3.17 25.43 -15.08
CA GLU A 175 3.94 26.42 -14.29
C GLU A 175 3.10 27.66 -13.96
N SER A 176 2.37 28.18 -14.95
CA SER A 176 1.50 29.35 -14.73
C SER A 176 0.40 29.11 -13.70
N LYS A 177 -0.13 27.87 -13.61
CA LYS A 177 -1.22 27.52 -12.69
C LYS A 177 -0.76 27.09 -11.31
N LEU A 178 0.38 26.41 -11.22
CA LEU A 178 0.83 25.76 -9.99
C LEU A 178 2.09 26.40 -9.39
N GLY A 179 2.88 27.16 -10.18
CA GLY A 179 4.20 27.64 -9.77
C GLY A 179 5.24 26.53 -9.69
N LEU A 180 6.46 26.89 -9.24
CA LEU A 180 7.57 25.97 -8.99
C LEU A 180 7.95 25.99 -7.50
N PRO A 181 8.49 24.90 -6.94
CA PRO A 181 8.67 23.59 -7.57
C PRO A 181 7.37 22.83 -7.72
N LEU A 182 7.36 21.83 -8.64
CA LEU A 182 6.27 20.89 -8.84
C LEU A 182 6.66 19.49 -8.33
N PHE A 183 5.65 18.70 -8.00
CA PHE A 183 5.80 17.26 -7.81
C PHE A 183 4.95 16.53 -8.85
N VAL A 184 5.61 15.69 -9.65
CA VAL A 184 4.95 14.78 -10.62
C VAL A 184 4.92 13.40 -10.00
N LYS A 185 3.74 12.76 -9.96
CA LYS A 185 3.57 11.47 -9.30
C LYS A 185 2.46 10.63 -9.96
N PRO A 186 2.62 9.30 -9.98
CA PRO A 186 1.53 8.39 -10.34
C PRO A 186 0.35 8.56 -9.39
N ALA A 187 -0.88 8.46 -9.88
CA ALA A 187 -2.07 8.65 -9.04
C ALA A 187 -2.26 7.51 -8.02
N ASN A 188 -1.95 6.26 -8.42
CA ASN A 188 -2.25 5.04 -7.66
C ASN A 188 -1.00 4.31 -7.13
N GLN A 189 0.11 5.02 -6.87
CA GLN A 189 1.30 4.44 -6.27
C GLN A 189 1.55 5.02 -4.88
N GLY A 190 1.97 4.15 -3.93
CA GLY A 190 2.41 4.54 -2.60
C GLY A 190 3.90 4.84 -2.52
N SER A 191 4.40 5.06 -1.32
CA SER A 191 5.80 5.08 -0.91
C SER A 191 6.77 5.85 -1.81
N SER A 192 6.31 6.94 -2.42
CA SER A 192 7.09 7.79 -3.34
C SER A 192 7.57 7.10 -4.63
N VAL A 193 7.00 5.94 -4.98
CA VAL A 193 7.32 5.25 -6.25
C VAL A 193 6.91 6.13 -7.44
N GLY A 194 7.87 6.38 -8.34
CA GLY A 194 7.65 7.20 -9.54
C GLY A 194 7.40 8.69 -9.27
N VAL A 195 7.71 9.19 -8.08
CA VAL A 195 7.55 10.61 -7.70
C VAL A 195 8.82 11.38 -8.03
N SER A 196 8.65 12.54 -8.68
CA SER A 196 9.75 13.43 -9.03
C SER A 196 9.46 14.87 -8.62
N LYS A 197 10.46 15.55 -8.05
CA LYS A 197 10.48 17.01 -7.85
C LYS A 197 10.98 17.68 -9.11
N VAL A 198 10.29 18.72 -9.57
CA VAL A 198 10.52 19.35 -10.88
C VAL A 198 10.69 20.86 -10.69
N THR A 199 11.73 21.42 -11.26
CA THR A 199 12.05 22.85 -11.25
C THR A 199 12.32 23.44 -12.65
N SER A 200 12.26 22.60 -13.70
CA SER A 200 12.47 23.01 -15.10
C SER A 200 11.62 22.17 -16.07
N GLU A 201 11.45 22.66 -17.29
CA GLU A 201 10.71 21.98 -18.37
C GLU A 201 11.34 20.62 -18.74
N GLU A 202 12.68 20.55 -18.77
CA GLU A 202 13.40 19.31 -19.05
C GLU A 202 13.08 18.24 -17.99
N GLN A 203 13.18 18.61 -16.71
CA GLN A 203 12.82 17.72 -15.60
C GLN A 203 11.35 17.31 -15.64
N TYR A 204 10.45 18.22 -16.03
CA TYR A 204 9.02 17.95 -16.15
C TYR A 204 8.76 16.84 -17.17
N THR A 205 9.37 16.93 -18.35
CA THR A 205 9.18 15.92 -19.41
C THR A 205 9.62 14.54 -18.95
N ILE A 206 10.82 14.45 -18.35
CA ILE A 206 11.36 13.19 -17.80
C ILE A 206 10.46 12.64 -16.70
N ALA A 207 10.03 13.50 -15.76
CA ALA A 207 9.18 13.12 -14.63
C ALA A 207 7.80 12.60 -15.07
N VAL A 208 7.19 13.23 -16.07
CA VAL A 208 5.90 12.79 -16.61
C VAL A 208 6.04 11.43 -17.29
N ASP A 209 7.07 11.22 -18.11
CA ASP A 209 7.33 9.94 -18.75
C ASP A 209 7.54 8.82 -17.72
N LEU A 210 8.39 9.07 -16.73
CA LEU A 210 8.63 8.13 -15.62
C LEU A 210 7.35 7.79 -14.87
N ALA A 211 6.53 8.78 -14.50
CA ALA A 211 5.29 8.53 -13.76
C ALA A 211 4.29 7.68 -14.57
N PHE A 212 4.26 7.84 -15.90
CA PHE A 212 3.43 7.03 -16.79
C PHE A 212 3.93 5.59 -16.99
N GLU A 213 5.13 5.25 -16.55
CA GLU A 213 5.58 3.84 -16.50
C GLU A 213 4.84 3.08 -15.40
N PHE A 214 4.47 3.76 -14.31
CA PHE A 214 3.82 3.17 -13.13
C PHE A 214 2.30 3.24 -13.13
N ASP A 215 1.69 4.20 -13.88
CA ASP A 215 0.25 4.40 -13.87
C ASP A 215 -0.25 4.95 -15.22
N HIS A 216 -1.52 4.79 -15.48
CA HIS A 216 -2.22 5.41 -16.62
C HIS A 216 -2.68 6.85 -16.33
N LYS A 217 -2.64 7.27 -15.07
CA LYS A 217 -3.02 8.58 -14.56
C LYS A 217 -1.92 9.17 -13.68
N VAL A 218 -1.55 10.41 -13.97
CA VAL A 218 -0.47 11.13 -13.28
C VAL A 218 -1.02 12.43 -12.71
N ILE A 219 -0.56 12.80 -11.53
CA ILE A 219 -0.83 14.09 -10.91
C ILE A 219 0.42 14.95 -10.99
N VAL A 220 0.23 16.21 -11.37
CA VAL A 220 1.20 17.28 -11.20
C VAL A 220 0.69 18.21 -10.12
N GLU A 221 1.43 18.36 -9.06
CA GLU A 221 1.06 19.09 -7.85
C GLU A 221 2.01 20.26 -7.59
N GLN A 222 1.48 21.35 -7.03
CA GLN A 222 2.29 22.41 -6.46
C GLN A 222 3.13 21.87 -5.31
N GLY A 223 4.42 22.18 -5.28
CA GLY A 223 5.30 21.89 -4.14
C GLY A 223 4.96 22.78 -2.95
N ILE A 224 4.55 22.16 -1.85
CA ILE A 224 4.27 22.86 -0.59
C ILE A 224 5.49 22.72 0.32
N LYS A 225 5.97 23.83 0.86
CA LYS A 225 6.99 23.81 1.91
C LYS A 225 6.27 23.80 3.26
N GLY A 226 6.47 22.74 4.04
CA GLY A 226 5.81 22.58 5.33
C GLY A 226 6.42 21.43 6.12
N ARG A 227 5.85 21.15 7.29
CA ARG A 227 6.18 20.00 8.11
C ARG A 227 5.43 18.77 7.57
N GLU A 228 6.06 17.61 7.62
CA GLU A 228 5.43 16.31 7.30
C GLU A 228 4.71 15.80 8.56
N ILE A 229 3.39 15.85 8.56
CA ILE A 229 2.56 15.48 9.71
C ILE A 229 1.71 14.27 9.38
N GLU A 230 1.73 13.28 10.25
CA GLU A 230 0.92 12.07 10.15
C GLU A 230 -0.02 11.91 11.34
N CYS A 231 -1.18 11.30 11.10
CA CYS A 231 -2.16 10.99 12.13
C CYS A 231 -2.79 9.63 11.83
N ALA A 232 -2.76 8.72 12.79
CA ALA A 232 -3.43 7.43 12.69
C ALA A 232 -4.90 7.57 13.09
N VAL A 233 -5.76 6.78 12.44
CA VAL A 233 -7.20 6.73 12.76
C VAL A 233 -7.61 5.29 13.00
N LEU A 234 -8.30 5.03 14.11
CA LEU A 234 -8.82 3.72 14.50
C LEU A 234 -10.32 3.80 14.75
N GLY A 235 -11.06 2.82 14.27
CA GLY A 235 -12.49 2.67 14.51
C GLY A 235 -13.30 2.60 13.23
N ASN A 236 -14.59 2.28 13.37
CA ASN A 236 -15.58 2.19 12.31
C ASN A 236 -16.51 3.41 12.34
N ASP A 237 -17.69 3.28 12.99
CA ASP A 237 -18.70 4.35 13.04
C ASP A 237 -18.28 5.56 13.89
N ASN A 238 -17.39 5.35 14.86
CA ASN A 238 -16.84 6.38 15.74
C ASN A 238 -15.31 6.36 15.68
N PRO A 239 -14.71 6.89 14.59
CA PRO A 239 -13.26 6.88 14.42
C PRO A 239 -12.58 7.76 15.46
N GLN A 240 -11.46 7.27 16.01
CA GLN A 240 -10.61 7.98 16.95
C GLN A 240 -9.29 8.32 16.25
N ALA A 241 -8.93 9.60 16.26
CA ALA A 241 -7.64 10.07 15.76
C ALA A 241 -6.58 10.00 16.87
N SER A 242 -5.36 9.60 16.52
CA SER A 242 -4.20 9.71 17.40
C SER A 242 -3.77 11.16 17.58
N THR A 243 -2.81 11.40 18.48
CA THR A 243 -1.96 12.60 18.40
C THR A 243 -1.18 12.57 17.08
N CYS A 244 -0.89 13.75 16.54
CA CYS A 244 -0.08 13.85 15.33
C CYS A 244 1.39 13.55 15.61
N GLY A 245 2.02 12.80 14.71
CA GLY A 245 3.47 12.65 14.63
C GLY A 245 4.05 13.59 13.57
N GLU A 246 5.29 14.04 13.75
CA GLU A 246 6.04 14.79 12.75
C GLU A 246 7.21 13.93 12.25
N ILE A 247 7.33 13.79 10.92
CA ILE A 247 8.49 13.16 10.30
C ILE A 247 9.53 14.24 10.05
N VAL A 248 10.66 14.15 10.75
CA VAL A 248 11.78 15.05 10.59
C VAL A 248 12.72 14.48 9.53
N LEU A 249 12.79 15.16 8.38
CA LEU A 249 13.59 14.71 7.26
C LEU A 249 15.04 15.18 7.39
N THR A 250 15.98 14.30 7.08
CA THR A 250 17.42 14.63 6.95
C THR A 250 17.77 15.09 5.53
N SER A 251 16.84 14.95 4.57
CA SER A 251 16.98 15.34 3.16
C SER A 251 15.80 16.18 2.69
N ASP A 252 15.95 16.87 1.55
CA ASP A 252 14.91 17.74 0.96
C ASP A 252 13.64 17.01 0.49
N PHE A 253 13.66 15.67 0.46
CA PHE A 253 12.54 14.86 -0.03
C PHE A 253 12.55 13.46 0.61
N TYR A 254 11.38 13.02 1.08
CA TYR A 254 11.17 11.70 1.71
C TYR A 254 10.99 10.63 0.63
N ALA A 255 12.13 10.19 0.05
CA ALA A 255 12.18 9.17 -1.00
C ALA A 255 11.97 7.75 -0.46
N TYR A 256 11.74 6.79 -1.36
CA TYR A 256 11.55 5.38 -1.03
C TYR A 256 12.73 4.79 -0.23
N ASP A 257 13.97 5.07 -0.67
CA ASP A 257 15.17 4.56 -0.01
C ASP A 257 15.31 5.08 1.42
N THR A 258 15.02 6.36 1.65
CA THR A 258 15.01 6.97 2.99
C THR A 258 13.94 6.37 3.89
N LYS A 259 12.81 5.91 3.31
CA LYS A 259 11.72 5.29 4.07
C LYS A 259 12.05 3.88 4.58
N TYR A 260 12.74 3.08 3.78
CA TYR A 260 12.77 1.63 3.97
C TYR A 260 14.17 1.00 3.96
N ILE A 261 15.19 1.66 3.40
CA ILE A 261 16.51 1.10 3.15
C ILE A 261 17.60 1.77 4.01
N ASP A 262 17.56 3.09 4.14
CA ASP A 262 18.59 3.84 4.87
C ASP A 262 18.61 3.50 6.37
N GLU A 263 19.81 3.26 6.92
CA GLU A 263 20.00 2.97 8.34
C GLU A 263 19.79 4.22 9.22
N ASP A 264 20.06 5.43 8.72
CA ASP A 264 19.80 6.71 9.36
C ASP A 264 18.32 7.11 9.16
N ARG A 265 17.44 6.41 9.86
CA ARG A 265 15.99 6.70 9.83
C ARG A 265 15.67 8.01 10.56
N ALA A 266 14.80 8.79 9.93
CA ALA A 266 14.24 10.02 10.51
C ALA A 266 13.47 9.76 11.81
#